data_4ca6d4b83b09c2a032475d6fbae722f2
#
_entry.id   4ca6d4b83b09c2a032475d6fbae722f2
#
_cell.length_a   1.000
_cell.length_b   1.000
_cell.length_c   1.000
_cell.angle_alpha   90.00
_cell.angle_beta   90.00
_cell.angle_gamma   90.00
#
_symmetry.space_group_name_H-M   'P 1'
#
loop_
_entity.id
_entity.type
_entity.pdbx_description
1 polymer ?
#
loop_
_entity_poly.entity_id
_entity_poly.type
_entity_poly.pdbx_seq_one_letter_code
_entity_poly.pdbx_strand_id
1 'polypeptide(L)'
;MRVETSVPLDDWRAVGEAARRAEALGYDGLTSSEIAHDPFTPLALAALATERVRLSTAIAVAFPRSPMITANLAWDLHTESGGRFALGIGPQVKGHNERRFSTAWSAPAPRMAEYVEALRAIWRCWEKGEPLAYEGEHYRFTLMTPEFSPRPSGLPPIPVFVSAVGPGMLRMAGRVCDGVLLHGFCTRRYVEEVAMPEVTTGLERSGRSRDAFEVWGGGFIATGADSDEVAKQMEWVRYRVAFYGSTRSYSGVMKLHGWDELAGTLHRMSKEGRWSEMAAQVPDDVVHTFAAVAPHDQLVETVDRRFGGLVDAVALSFADGTPDGLARELIADLKKIPSPYSAYEGPTPD
;
A
#
# COMPACT_ATOMS: atom_id res chain seq x y z
N MET A 1 13.73 8.90 -1.02
CA MET A 1 12.34 8.38 -1.05
C MET A 1 12.20 7.44 -2.23
N ARG A 2 11.47 6.32 -2.12
CA ARG A 2 11.20 5.43 -3.26
C ARG A 2 9.98 5.91 -4.03
N VAL A 3 10.00 5.66 -5.35
CA VAL A 3 8.90 6.01 -6.26
C VAL A 3 8.38 4.71 -6.89
N GLU A 4 7.10 4.41 -6.69
CA GLU A 4 6.45 3.21 -7.19
C GLU A 4 5.29 3.57 -8.12
N THR A 5 4.93 2.64 -9.01
CA THR A 5 3.76 2.78 -9.88
C THR A 5 2.96 1.48 -9.91
N SER A 6 1.78 1.49 -10.51
CA SER A 6 0.95 0.30 -10.62
C SER A 6 1.09 -0.40 -11.96
N VAL A 7 0.95 -1.73 -11.97
CA VAL A 7 0.78 -2.51 -13.20
C VAL A 7 -0.67 -2.41 -13.72
N PRO A 8 -0.91 -2.59 -15.04
CA PRO A 8 -2.26 -2.77 -15.57
C PRO A 8 -2.95 -3.98 -14.93
N LEU A 9 -4.23 -3.83 -14.55
CA LEU A 9 -5.00 -4.89 -13.88
C LEU A 9 -6.02 -5.57 -14.80
N ASP A 10 -6.46 -4.89 -15.84
CA ASP A 10 -7.53 -5.28 -16.75
C ASP A 10 -7.00 -5.85 -18.09
N ASP A 11 -5.73 -5.64 -18.41
CA ASP A 11 -5.07 -6.23 -19.58
C ASP A 11 -3.75 -6.92 -19.21
N TRP A 12 -3.80 -8.22 -19.04
CA TRP A 12 -2.62 -9.03 -18.70
C TRP A 12 -1.54 -9.03 -19.79
N ARG A 13 -1.93 -8.80 -21.06
CA ARG A 13 -0.98 -8.75 -22.19
C ARG A 13 -0.10 -7.51 -22.14
N ALA A 14 -0.64 -6.42 -21.58
CA ALA A 14 0.09 -5.16 -21.40
C ALA A 14 1.05 -5.19 -20.19
N VAL A 15 0.85 -6.09 -19.20
CA VAL A 15 1.62 -6.09 -17.94
C VAL A 15 3.13 -6.17 -18.18
N GLY A 16 3.59 -7.11 -19.01
CA GLY A 16 5.02 -7.31 -19.23
C GLY A 16 5.72 -6.11 -19.87
N GLU A 17 5.06 -5.44 -20.80
CA GLU A 17 5.59 -4.23 -21.45
C GLU A 17 5.58 -3.04 -20.48
N ALA A 18 4.48 -2.82 -19.78
CA ALA A 18 4.36 -1.77 -18.78
C ALA A 18 5.39 -1.93 -17.64
N ALA A 19 5.61 -3.16 -17.19
CA ALA A 19 6.60 -3.47 -16.15
C ALA A 19 8.04 -3.15 -16.62
N ARG A 20 8.44 -3.59 -17.83
CA ARG A 20 9.75 -3.25 -18.39
C ARG A 20 9.93 -1.74 -18.58
N ARG A 21 8.88 -1.04 -19.06
CA ARG A 21 8.92 0.43 -19.22
C ARG A 21 9.12 1.11 -17.86
N ALA A 22 8.36 0.71 -16.84
CA ALA A 22 8.50 1.27 -15.49
C ALA A 22 9.91 1.06 -14.92
N GLU A 23 10.48 -0.14 -15.08
CA GLU A 23 11.86 -0.42 -14.67
C GLU A 23 12.88 0.44 -15.45
N ALA A 24 12.70 0.62 -16.75
CA ALA A 24 13.55 1.47 -17.60
C ALA A 24 13.42 2.97 -17.26
N LEU A 25 12.27 3.42 -16.78
CA LEU A 25 12.07 4.78 -16.28
C LEU A 25 12.69 5.02 -14.90
N GLY A 26 13.09 3.97 -14.18
CA GLY A 26 13.76 4.06 -12.90
C GLY A 26 12.83 4.03 -11.69
N TYR A 27 11.60 3.54 -11.84
CA TYR A 27 10.75 3.24 -10.68
C TYR A 27 11.41 2.18 -9.78
N ASP A 28 11.21 2.31 -8.47
CA ASP A 28 11.75 1.37 -7.49
C ASP A 28 10.82 0.16 -7.28
N GLY A 29 9.54 0.28 -7.61
CA GLY A 29 8.58 -0.79 -7.41
C GLY A 29 7.34 -0.71 -8.28
N LEU A 30 6.72 -1.88 -8.43
CA LEU A 30 5.45 -2.11 -9.11
C LEU A 30 4.42 -2.64 -8.14
N THR A 31 3.25 -2.03 -8.13
CA THR A 31 2.17 -2.41 -7.23
C THR A 31 0.96 -2.96 -7.98
N SER A 32 0.25 -3.88 -7.35
CA SER A 32 -1.02 -4.41 -7.81
C SER A 32 -2.06 -4.39 -6.70
N SER A 33 -3.27 -3.89 -6.97
CA SER A 33 -4.33 -3.73 -5.98
C SER A 33 -5.52 -4.63 -6.25
N GLU A 34 -6.14 -5.15 -5.17
CA GLU A 34 -7.36 -5.96 -5.25
C GLU A 34 -8.60 -5.07 -5.19
N ILE A 35 -9.12 -4.68 -6.36
CA ILE A 35 -10.37 -3.94 -6.51
C ILE A 35 -11.39 -4.80 -7.25
N ALA A 36 -11.28 -4.91 -8.57
CA ALA A 36 -12.11 -5.74 -9.43
C ALA A 36 -11.42 -7.07 -9.80
N HIS A 37 -10.08 -7.11 -9.74
CA HIS A 37 -9.25 -8.21 -10.20
C HIS A 37 -8.35 -8.75 -9.08
N ASP A 38 -7.82 -9.96 -9.27
CA ASP A 38 -6.83 -10.57 -8.39
C ASP A 38 -5.51 -9.78 -8.41
N PRO A 39 -4.88 -9.51 -7.25
CA PRO A 39 -3.67 -8.70 -7.21
C PRO A 39 -2.37 -9.48 -7.45
N PHE A 40 -2.38 -10.82 -7.38
CA PHE A 40 -1.15 -11.61 -7.47
C PHE A 40 -0.77 -11.95 -8.92
N THR A 41 -1.75 -12.27 -9.75
CA THR A 41 -1.51 -12.71 -11.14
C THR A 41 -0.76 -11.66 -11.97
N PRO A 42 -1.11 -10.35 -11.96
CA PRO A 42 -0.35 -9.35 -12.69
C PRO A 42 1.10 -9.25 -12.21
N LEU A 43 1.36 -9.45 -10.91
CA LEU A 43 2.72 -9.42 -10.36
C LEU A 43 3.58 -10.62 -10.81
N ALA A 44 2.97 -11.78 -11.01
CA ALA A 44 3.68 -12.93 -11.58
C ALA A 44 4.16 -12.63 -13.01
N LEU A 45 3.32 -11.97 -13.83
CA LEU A 45 3.71 -11.54 -15.17
C LEU A 45 4.80 -10.45 -15.14
N ALA A 46 4.71 -9.51 -14.19
CA ALA A 46 5.72 -8.48 -14.01
C ALA A 46 7.06 -9.06 -13.51
N ALA A 47 7.02 -10.09 -12.63
CA ALA A 47 8.21 -10.79 -12.13
C ALA A 47 9.06 -11.36 -13.26
N LEU A 48 8.40 -11.99 -14.25
CA LEU A 48 9.06 -12.59 -15.42
C LEU A 48 9.56 -11.53 -16.42
N ALA A 49 9.07 -10.31 -16.35
CA ALA A 49 9.38 -9.24 -17.29
C ALA A 49 10.44 -8.25 -16.77
N THR A 50 10.82 -8.33 -15.50
CA THR A 50 11.69 -7.36 -14.81
C THR A 50 12.78 -8.06 -13.99
N GLU A 51 13.84 -7.34 -13.66
CA GLU A 51 15.01 -7.88 -12.96
C GLU A 51 15.30 -7.19 -11.62
N ARG A 52 14.89 -5.93 -11.45
CA ARG A 52 15.30 -5.09 -10.31
C ARG A 52 14.15 -4.54 -9.48
N VAL A 53 13.06 -4.12 -10.12
CA VAL A 53 11.94 -3.46 -9.41
C VAL A 53 11.32 -4.38 -8.37
N ARG A 54 11.03 -3.82 -7.21
CA ARG A 54 10.22 -4.49 -6.19
C ARG A 54 8.81 -4.73 -6.71
N LEU A 55 8.23 -5.85 -6.34
CA LEU A 55 6.84 -6.22 -6.65
C LEU A 55 6.04 -6.28 -5.37
N SER A 56 4.89 -5.63 -5.31
CA SER A 56 4.07 -5.68 -4.09
C SER A 56 2.57 -5.64 -4.36
N THR A 57 1.82 -6.39 -3.56
CA THR A 57 0.37 -6.15 -3.49
C THR A 57 0.10 -4.87 -2.69
N ALA A 58 -0.78 -3.99 -3.18
CA ALA A 58 -1.15 -2.75 -2.50
C ALA A 58 -2.67 -2.48 -2.58
N ILE A 59 -3.48 -3.29 -1.96
CA ILE A 59 -3.24 -4.45 -1.09
C ILE A 59 -3.99 -5.68 -1.61
N ALA A 60 -3.59 -6.87 -1.14
CA ALA A 60 -4.43 -8.06 -1.21
C ALA A 60 -5.36 -8.12 0.02
N VAL A 61 -6.63 -8.51 -0.19
CA VAL A 61 -7.62 -8.61 0.90
C VAL A 61 -7.36 -9.88 1.69
N ALA A 62 -6.98 -9.76 2.97
CA ALA A 62 -6.50 -10.87 3.78
C ALA A 62 -7.62 -11.82 4.26
N PHE A 63 -8.67 -11.31 4.87
CA PHE A 63 -9.63 -12.13 5.64
C PHE A 63 -10.41 -13.18 4.85
N PRO A 64 -10.73 -13.00 3.56
CA PRO A 64 -11.32 -14.05 2.74
C PRO A 64 -10.34 -15.18 2.37
N ARG A 65 -9.03 -14.94 2.51
CA ARG A 65 -7.98 -15.92 2.22
C ARG A 65 -7.45 -16.55 3.50
N SER A 66 -7.23 -17.86 3.49
CA SER A 66 -6.45 -18.48 4.56
C SER A 66 -5.01 -17.95 4.52
N PRO A 67 -4.35 -17.70 5.68
CA PRO A 67 -2.92 -17.45 5.73
C PRO A 67 -2.09 -18.46 4.93
N MET A 68 -2.47 -19.73 4.90
CA MET A 68 -1.78 -20.77 4.11
C MET A 68 -1.84 -20.48 2.60
N ILE A 69 -3.01 -20.09 2.08
CA ILE A 69 -3.15 -19.75 0.64
C ILE A 69 -2.31 -18.52 0.29
N THR A 70 -2.34 -17.51 1.16
CA THR A 70 -1.53 -16.30 0.97
C THR A 70 -0.02 -16.60 1.11
N ALA A 71 0.34 -17.50 2.03
CA ALA A 71 1.73 -17.91 2.21
C ALA A 71 2.28 -18.58 0.94
N ASN A 72 1.51 -19.48 0.30
CA ASN A 72 1.92 -20.10 -0.97
C ASN A 72 2.12 -19.06 -2.07
N LEU A 73 1.14 -18.18 -2.31
CA LEU A 73 1.21 -17.15 -3.33
C LEU A 73 2.42 -16.21 -3.13
N ALA A 74 2.64 -15.78 -1.88
CA ALA A 74 3.75 -14.91 -1.56
C ALA A 74 5.10 -15.62 -1.69
N TRP A 75 5.18 -16.89 -1.31
CA TRP A 75 6.39 -17.70 -1.43
C TRP A 75 6.80 -17.89 -2.88
N ASP A 76 5.85 -18.30 -3.73
CA ASP A 76 6.12 -18.50 -5.15
C ASP A 76 6.56 -17.19 -5.82
N LEU A 77 5.86 -16.09 -5.59
CA LEU A 77 6.24 -14.78 -6.13
C LEU A 77 7.60 -14.31 -5.62
N HIS A 78 7.91 -14.53 -4.34
CA HIS A 78 9.17 -14.13 -3.75
C HIS A 78 10.34 -14.96 -4.35
N THR A 79 10.17 -16.26 -4.45
CA THR A 79 11.17 -17.18 -5.00
C THR A 79 11.40 -16.91 -6.48
N GLU A 80 10.33 -16.86 -7.29
CA GLU A 80 10.42 -16.67 -8.74
C GLU A 80 10.89 -15.24 -9.13
N SER A 81 10.71 -14.26 -8.25
CA SER A 81 11.27 -12.92 -8.47
C SER A 81 12.67 -12.72 -7.89
N GLY A 82 13.29 -13.75 -7.30
CA GLY A 82 14.64 -13.63 -6.69
C GLY A 82 14.64 -12.71 -5.46
N GLY A 83 13.61 -12.77 -4.62
CA GLY A 83 13.53 -12.00 -3.37
C GLY A 83 12.93 -10.60 -3.51
N ARG A 84 12.42 -10.22 -4.70
CA ARG A 84 11.89 -8.86 -4.95
C ARG A 84 10.43 -8.67 -4.51
N PHE A 85 9.71 -9.71 -4.12
CA PHE A 85 8.32 -9.61 -3.72
C PHE A 85 8.17 -9.18 -2.26
N ALA A 86 7.24 -8.25 -2.01
CA ALA A 86 6.75 -7.83 -0.70
C ALA A 86 5.23 -7.99 -0.64
N LEU A 87 4.71 -8.50 0.48
CA LEU A 87 3.30 -8.77 0.66
C LEU A 87 2.59 -7.61 1.35
N GLY A 88 1.79 -6.85 0.60
CA GLY A 88 0.89 -5.84 1.16
C GLY A 88 -0.52 -6.40 1.33
N ILE A 89 -1.03 -6.42 2.55
CA ILE A 89 -2.35 -6.96 2.89
C ILE A 89 -3.22 -5.94 3.62
N GLY A 90 -4.53 -6.17 3.60
CA GLY A 90 -5.48 -5.36 4.33
C GLY A 90 -6.73 -6.12 4.75
N PRO A 91 -7.42 -5.67 5.83
CA PRO A 91 -8.60 -6.35 6.35
C PRO A 91 -9.83 -6.16 5.47
N GLN A 92 -9.85 -5.18 4.58
CA GLN A 92 -11.05 -4.65 3.94
C GLN A 92 -12.09 -4.15 4.98
N VAL A 93 -13.18 -3.54 4.56
CA VAL A 93 -14.26 -3.09 5.46
C VAL A 93 -15.29 -4.19 5.72
N LYS A 94 -16.00 -4.10 6.85
CA LYS A 94 -17.01 -5.09 7.29
C LYS A 94 -17.99 -5.48 6.18
N GLY A 95 -18.58 -4.47 5.50
CA GLY A 95 -19.60 -4.73 4.50
C GLY A 95 -19.11 -5.54 3.30
N HIS A 96 -17.84 -5.37 2.88
CA HIS A 96 -17.26 -6.18 1.83
C HIS A 96 -16.93 -7.60 2.31
N ASN A 97 -16.39 -7.75 3.53
CA ASN A 97 -16.14 -9.08 4.10
C ASN A 97 -17.42 -9.91 4.14
N GLU A 98 -18.48 -9.39 4.75
CA GLU A 98 -19.72 -10.14 4.97
C GLU A 98 -20.55 -10.36 3.70
N ARG A 99 -20.67 -9.33 2.83
CA ARG A 99 -21.62 -9.34 1.71
C ARG A 99 -21.00 -9.59 0.34
N ARG A 100 -19.70 -9.36 0.17
CA ARG A 100 -18.99 -9.62 -1.09
C ARG A 100 -18.16 -10.91 -1.00
N PHE A 101 -17.49 -11.11 0.14
CA PHE A 101 -16.58 -12.24 0.33
C PHE A 101 -17.18 -13.38 1.19
N SER A 102 -18.40 -13.23 1.72
CA SER A 102 -19.04 -14.23 2.59
C SER A 102 -18.17 -14.67 3.78
N THR A 103 -17.44 -13.72 4.36
CA THR A 103 -16.47 -13.94 5.45
C THR A 103 -16.95 -13.24 6.71
N ALA A 104 -16.98 -13.96 7.84
CA ALA A 104 -17.38 -13.40 9.12
C ALA A 104 -16.43 -12.26 9.53
N TRP A 105 -17.02 -11.18 10.05
CA TRP A 105 -16.27 -10.03 10.55
C TRP A 105 -15.90 -10.21 12.02
N SER A 106 -14.68 -9.86 12.36
CA SER A 106 -14.20 -9.69 13.73
C SER A 106 -13.34 -8.43 13.83
N ALA A 107 -12.90 -8.08 15.04
CA ALA A 107 -12.01 -6.95 15.26
C ALA A 107 -10.75 -7.05 14.39
N PRO A 108 -10.47 -6.07 13.49
CA PRO A 108 -9.48 -6.26 12.44
C PRO A 108 -8.03 -6.31 12.96
N ALA A 109 -7.68 -5.53 13.98
CA ALA A 109 -6.28 -5.47 14.43
C ALA A 109 -5.79 -6.77 15.10
N PRO A 110 -6.52 -7.41 16.03
CA PRO A 110 -6.10 -8.71 16.59
C PRO A 110 -6.03 -9.79 15.51
N ARG A 111 -7.06 -9.92 14.67
CA ARG A 111 -7.10 -10.92 13.62
C ARG A 111 -6.00 -10.75 12.58
N MET A 112 -5.67 -9.50 12.21
CA MET A 112 -4.58 -9.21 11.28
C MET A 112 -3.21 -9.51 11.89
N ALA A 113 -3.03 -9.25 13.18
CA ALA A 113 -1.80 -9.62 13.88
C ALA A 113 -1.57 -11.14 13.81
N GLU A 114 -2.58 -11.94 14.15
CA GLU A 114 -2.50 -13.40 14.03
C GLU A 114 -2.29 -13.87 12.59
N TYR A 115 -2.89 -13.17 11.61
CA TYR A 115 -2.70 -13.47 10.20
C TYR A 115 -1.21 -13.35 9.82
N VAL A 116 -0.56 -12.25 10.19
CA VAL A 116 0.87 -12.01 9.93
C VAL A 116 1.76 -12.99 10.69
N GLU A 117 1.45 -13.25 11.95
CA GLU A 117 2.19 -14.21 12.77
C GLU A 117 2.09 -15.63 12.21
N ALA A 118 0.89 -16.03 11.72
CA ALA A 118 0.67 -17.32 11.06
C ALA A 118 1.47 -17.42 9.74
N LEU A 119 1.48 -16.37 8.90
CA LEU A 119 2.32 -16.34 7.70
C LEU A 119 3.79 -16.59 8.04
N ARG A 120 4.31 -15.89 9.05
CA ARG A 120 5.71 -16.04 9.47
C ARG A 120 6.01 -17.42 10.04
N ALA A 121 5.06 -18.03 10.75
CA ALA A 121 5.20 -19.41 11.24
C ALA A 121 5.25 -20.42 10.08
N ILE A 122 4.38 -20.25 9.07
CA ILE A 122 4.36 -21.09 7.87
C ILE A 122 5.69 -20.96 7.11
N TRP A 123 6.16 -19.74 6.85
CA TRP A 123 7.43 -19.52 6.12
C TRP A 123 8.66 -20.01 6.90
N ARG A 124 8.69 -19.89 8.24
CA ARG A 124 9.77 -20.50 9.03
C ARG A 124 9.77 -22.02 8.95
N CYS A 125 8.58 -22.62 8.93
CA CYS A 125 8.46 -24.07 8.72
C CYS A 125 9.10 -24.47 7.38
N TRP A 126 8.81 -23.75 6.31
CA TRP A 126 9.37 -24.05 4.98
C TRP A 126 10.85 -23.73 4.85
N GLU A 127 11.29 -22.58 5.35
CA GLU A 127 12.69 -22.15 5.20
C GLU A 127 13.65 -22.89 6.13
N LYS A 128 13.23 -23.15 7.38
CA LYS A 128 14.10 -23.69 8.43
C LYS A 128 13.77 -25.13 8.83
N GLY A 129 12.70 -25.72 8.31
CA GLY A 129 12.22 -27.03 8.74
C GLY A 129 11.66 -27.05 10.18
N GLU A 130 11.30 -25.89 10.75
CA GLU A 130 10.68 -25.82 12.07
C GLU A 130 9.29 -26.48 12.03
N PRO A 131 8.85 -27.19 13.09
CA PRO A 131 7.49 -27.71 13.15
C PRO A 131 6.45 -26.59 13.03
N LEU A 132 5.42 -26.80 12.19
CA LEU A 132 4.31 -25.86 12.13
C LEU A 132 3.40 -26.04 13.35
N ALA A 133 3.46 -25.09 14.28
CA ALA A 133 2.74 -25.12 15.55
C ALA A 133 2.21 -23.72 15.93
N TYR A 134 1.35 -23.16 15.07
CA TYR A 134 0.70 -21.88 15.34
C TYR A 134 -0.73 -22.08 15.82
N GLU A 135 -1.04 -21.59 17.02
CA GLU A 135 -2.38 -21.65 17.61
C GLU A 135 -2.76 -20.26 18.17
N GLY A 136 -3.70 -19.58 17.49
CA GLY A 136 -4.28 -18.32 17.88
C GLY A 136 -5.79 -18.42 18.09
N GLU A 137 -6.44 -17.31 18.35
CA GLU A 137 -7.90 -17.21 18.49
C GLU A 137 -8.61 -17.37 17.12
N HIS A 138 -8.00 -16.81 16.07
CA HIS A 138 -8.59 -16.77 14.73
C HIS A 138 -8.02 -17.81 13.78
N TYR A 139 -6.77 -18.23 13.99
CA TYR A 139 -6.07 -19.14 13.08
C TYR A 139 -5.32 -20.23 13.82
N ARG A 140 -5.37 -21.45 13.25
CA ARG A 140 -4.64 -22.60 13.78
C ARG A 140 -3.99 -23.37 12.64
N PHE A 141 -2.67 -23.56 12.70
CA PHE A 141 -1.87 -24.32 11.75
C PHE A 141 -0.93 -25.26 12.47
N THR A 142 -1.25 -26.55 12.46
CA THR A 142 -0.50 -27.58 13.20
C THR A 142 -0.16 -28.80 12.35
N LEU A 143 -0.36 -28.70 11.04
CA LEU A 143 -0.08 -29.77 10.10
C LEU A 143 0.75 -29.24 8.94
N MET A 144 1.93 -29.84 8.74
CA MET A 144 2.74 -29.69 7.52
C MET A 144 3.43 -31.03 7.26
N THR A 145 3.35 -31.51 6.03
CA THR A 145 4.02 -32.73 5.62
C THR A 145 5.00 -32.43 4.49
N PRO A 146 6.02 -33.29 4.25
CA PRO A 146 7.05 -33.04 3.25
C PRO A 146 6.50 -32.74 1.84
N GLU A 147 5.43 -33.44 1.42
CA GLU A 147 4.80 -33.26 0.10
C GLU A 147 4.16 -31.89 -0.10
N PHE A 148 3.80 -31.20 1.01
CA PHE A 148 3.16 -29.88 0.99
C PHE A 148 4.12 -28.76 1.41
N SER A 149 5.39 -29.07 1.60
CA SER A 149 6.42 -28.08 1.95
C SER A 149 7.23 -27.73 0.69
N PRO A 150 7.24 -26.47 0.24
CA PRO A 150 8.17 -26.05 -0.78
C PRO A 150 9.61 -26.19 -0.27
N ARG A 151 10.56 -26.23 -1.19
CA ARG A 151 11.99 -26.23 -0.82
C ARG A 151 12.35 -24.89 -0.17
N PRO A 152 13.31 -24.85 0.78
CA PRO A 152 13.86 -23.60 1.27
C PRO A 152 14.32 -22.70 0.13
N SER A 153 14.03 -21.43 0.23
CA SER A 153 14.37 -20.45 -0.82
C SER A 153 15.80 -19.95 -0.72
N GLY A 154 16.36 -19.93 0.48
CA GLY A 154 17.66 -19.31 0.79
C GLY A 154 17.63 -17.78 0.67
N LEU A 155 16.45 -17.18 0.45
CA LEU A 155 16.26 -15.75 0.29
C LEU A 155 15.98 -15.06 1.64
N PRO A 156 16.12 -13.73 1.72
CA PRO A 156 15.67 -12.97 2.88
C PRO A 156 14.17 -13.17 3.16
N PRO A 157 13.71 -12.96 4.41
CA PRO A 157 12.29 -13.07 4.74
C PRO A 157 11.40 -12.17 3.88
N ILE A 158 10.22 -12.66 3.50
CA ILE A 158 9.23 -11.89 2.75
C ILE A 158 8.76 -10.71 3.60
N PRO A 159 8.95 -9.44 3.18
CA PRO A 159 8.43 -8.29 3.90
C PRO A 159 6.89 -8.29 3.88
N VAL A 160 6.27 -8.00 5.02
CA VAL A 160 4.82 -7.91 5.17
C VAL A 160 4.42 -6.49 5.53
N PHE A 161 3.65 -5.86 4.66
CA PHE A 161 3.04 -4.55 4.85
C PHE A 161 1.55 -4.69 5.10
N VAL A 162 0.99 -3.79 5.92
CA VAL A 162 -0.45 -3.78 6.15
C VAL A 162 -1.05 -2.43 5.85
N SER A 163 -2.21 -2.41 5.20
CA SER A 163 -2.95 -1.16 5.06
C SER A 163 -3.59 -0.78 6.39
N ALA A 164 -3.35 0.44 6.84
CA ALA A 164 -3.88 0.94 8.09
C ALA A 164 -4.32 2.41 7.98
N VAL A 165 -5.43 2.72 8.66
CA VAL A 165 -5.95 4.09 8.80
C VAL A 165 -6.16 4.41 10.28
N GLY A 166 -6.89 3.57 11.01
CA GLY A 166 -7.21 3.81 12.40
C GLY A 166 -6.09 3.42 13.38
N PRO A 167 -6.08 4.04 14.60
CA PRO A 167 -5.02 3.87 15.60
C PRO A 167 -4.68 2.43 15.94
N GLY A 168 -5.69 1.57 16.11
CA GLY A 168 -5.49 0.15 16.46
C GLY A 168 -4.71 -0.63 15.38
N MET A 169 -5.03 -0.41 14.09
CA MET A 169 -4.32 -1.03 12.97
C MET A 169 -2.89 -0.48 12.82
N LEU A 170 -2.70 0.83 12.99
CA LEU A 170 -1.39 1.49 12.95
C LEU A 170 -0.45 0.95 14.04
N ARG A 171 -0.95 0.83 15.26
CA ARG A 171 -0.18 0.26 16.39
C ARG A 171 0.14 -1.21 16.16
N MET A 172 -0.81 -1.97 15.64
CA MET A 172 -0.59 -3.38 15.25
C MET A 172 0.47 -3.50 14.16
N ALA A 173 0.43 -2.63 13.13
CA ALA A 173 1.44 -2.60 12.07
C ALA A 173 2.85 -2.42 12.64
N GLY A 174 3.07 -1.41 13.50
CA GLY A 174 4.36 -1.19 14.16
C GLY A 174 4.82 -2.38 15.01
N ARG A 175 3.88 -3.15 15.58
CA ARG A 175 4.22 -4.30 16.43
C ARG A 175 4.63 -5.54 15.64
N VAL A 176 3.95 -5.88 14.55
CA VAL A 176 4.12 -7.19 13.88
C VAL A 176 4.47 -7.15 12.39
N CYS A 177 4.33 -6.01 11.71
CA CYS A 177 4.61 -5.90 10.27
C CYS A 177 5.97 -5.24 10.00
N ASP A 178 6.45 -5.33 8.76
CA ASP A 178 7.70 -4.69 8.32
C ASP A 178 7.46 -3.27 7.80
N GLY A 179 6.20 -2.90 7.59
CA GLY A 179 5.81 -1.55 7.22
C GLY A 179 4.29 -1.36 7.20
N VAL A 180 3.90 -0.14 6.86
CA VAL A 180 2.50 0.28 6.73
C VAL A 180 2.24 0.93 5.37
N LEU A 181 1.14 0.54 4.75
CA LEU A 181 0.59 1.20 3.56
C LEU A 181 -0.49 2.18 4.01
N LEU A 182 -0.13 3.46 4.09
CA LEU A 182 -1.08 4.52 4.42
C LEU A 182 -1.97 4.77 3.21
N HIS A 183 -3.25 4.93 3.46
CA HIS A 183 -4.21 5.20 2.39
C HIS A 183 -4.00 6.58 1.76
N GLY A 184 -4.31 6.76 0.47
CA GLY A 184 -4.29 8.08 -0.17
C GLY A 184 -5.21 9.11 0.51
N PHE A 185 -6.30 8.65 1.16
CA PHE A 185 -7.14 9.49 2.02
C PHE A 185 -6.46 9.74 3.37
N CYS A 186 -5.34 10.45 3.32
CA CYS A 186 -4.52 10.80 4.47
C CYS A 186 -3.93 12.20 4.25
N THR A 187 -3.74 12.97 5.31
CA THR A 187 -3.14 14.30 5.26
C THR A 187 -1.79 14.29 5.97
N ARG A 188 -0.88 15.22 5.64
CA ARG A 188 0.40 15.38 6.35
C ARG A 188 0.16 15.45 7.87
N ARG A 189 -0.77 16.30 8.30
CA ARG A 189 -1.13 16.46 9.71
C ARG A 189 -1.59 15.16 10.35
N TYR A 190 -2.39 14.33 9.64
CA TYR A 190 -2.82 13.03 10.15
C TYR A 190 -1.65 12.05 10.29
N VAL A 191 -0.71 12.07 9.36
CA VAL A 191 0.51 11.27 9.47
C VAL A 191 1.32 11.68 10.70
N GLU A 192 1.55 12.97 10.90
CA GLU A 192 2.35 13.53 12.00
C GLU A 192 1.70 13.33 13.38
N GLU A 193 0.41 13.67 13.51
CA GLU A 193 -0.26 13.73 14.81
C GLU A 193 -0.93 12.39 15.23
N VAL A 194 -1.22 11.49 14.27
CA VAL A 194 -1.95 10.25 14.55
C VAL A 194 -1.18 9.02 14.08
N ALA A 195 -0.83 8.95 12.79
CA ALA A 195 -0.33 7.70 12.24
C ALA A 195 1.05 7.34 12.80
N MET A 196 2.00 8.25 12.79
CA MET A 196 3.36 8.00 13.27
C MET A 196 3.44 7.78 14.78
N PRO A 197 2.74 8.52 15.65
CA PRO A 197 2.70 8.22 17.08
C PRO A 197 2.17 6.81 17.39
N GLU A 198 1.15 6.34 16.69
CA GLU A 198 0.61 5.00 16.88
C GLU A 198 1.54 3.90 16.36
N VAL A 199 2.16 4.11 15.19
CA VAL A 199 3.19 3.21 14.66
C VAL A 199 4.37 3.12 15.64
N THR A 200 4.87 4.26 16.12
CA THR A 200 5.97 4.33 17.09
C THR A 200 5.62 3.54 18.38
N THR A 201 4.41 3.72 18.90
CA THR A 201 3.94 2.93 20.06
C THR A 201 3.99 1.42 19.79
N GLY A 202 3.69 0.99 18.57
CA GLY A 202 3.79 -0.41 18.13
C GLY A 202 5.24 -0.89 18.04
N LEU A 203 6.12 -0.09 17.45
CA LEU A 203 7.54 -0.38 17.31
C LEU A 203 8.23 -0.51 18.68
N GLU A 204 7.99 0.43 19.60
CA GLU A 204 8.52 0.40 20.96
C GLU A 204 8.15 -0.88 21.71
N ARG A 205 6.90 -1.33 21.58
CA ARG A 205 6.42 -2.58 22.20
C ARG A 205 7.09 -3.83 21.65
N SER A 206 7.62 -3.79 20.46
CA SER A 206 8.34 -4.89 19.82
C SER A 206 9.87 -4.70 19.81
N GLY A 207 10.38 -3.63 20.45
CA GLY A 207 11.82 -3.31 20.49
C GLY A 207 12.41 -2.96 19.13
N ARG A 208 11.60 -2.43 18.20
CA ARG A 208 12.01 -2.10 16.82
C ARG A 208 12.17 -0.59 16.65
N SER A 209 13.04 -0.20 15.74
CA SER A 209 13.28 1.20 15.39
C SER A 209 12.58 1.61 14.09
N ARG A 210 12.45 2.91 13.89
CA ARG A 210 11.79 3.49 12.72
C ARG A 210 12.56 3.24 11.40
N ASP A 211 13.85 3.14 11.45
CA ASP A 211 14.72 2.89 10.29
C ASP A 211 14.58 1.46 9.73
N ALA A 212 14.05 0.52 10.52
CA ALA A 212 13.71 -0.83 10.12
C ALA A 212 12.21 -1.04 9.80
N PHE A 213 11.44 0.05 9.66
CA PHE A 213 10.00 0.00 9.41
C PHE A 213 9.62 0.96 8.27
N GLU A 214 9.06 0.45 7.20
CA GLU A 214 8.73 1.24 6.03
C GLU A 214 7.33 1.87 6.12
N VAL A 215 7.23 3.16 5.80
CA VAL A 215 5.96 3.90 5.66
C VAL A 215 5.75 4.27 4.21
N TRP A 216 4.69 3.75 3.60
CA TRP A 216 4.38 3.97 2.20
C TRP A 216 3.06 4.73 2.04
N GLY A 217 2.99 5.71 1.13
CA GLY A 217 1.78 6.45 0.80
C GLY A 217 1.50 7.64 1.73
N GLY A 218 0.25 7.84 2.12
CA GLY A 218 -0.17 8.92 3.04
C GLY A 218 -0.65 10.18 2.34
N GLY A 219 -1.13 10.09 1.10
CA GLY A 219 -1.71 11.19 0.33
C GLY A 219 -1.75 10.88 -1.16
N PHE A 220 -2.29 11.82 -1.92
CA PHE A 220 -2.32 11.76 -3.39
C PHE A 220 -1.25 12.65 -4.01
N ILE A 221 -0.93 12.41 -5.26
CA ILE A 221 -0.13 13.29 -6.11
C ILE A 221 -0.98 13.62 -7.34
N ALA A 222 -1.16 14.91 -7.62
CA ALA A 222 -1.83 15.43 -8.81
C ALA A 222 -0.83 16.29 -9.58
N THR A 223 -0.34 15.81 -10.72
CA THR A 223 0.68 16.49 -11.51
C THR A 223 0.37 16.40 -13.00
N GLY A 224 0.90 17.32 -13.77
CA GLY A 224 0.72 17.40 -15.22
C GLY A 224 1.73 18.33 -15.86
N ALA A 225 1.81 18.32 -17.19
CA ALA A 225 2.70 19.19 -17.95
C ALA A 225 2.27 20.67 -17.88
N ASP A 226 0.98 20.91 -17.71
CA ASP A 226 0.37 22.24 -17.66
C ASP A 226 -0.80 22.30 -16.64
N SER A 227 -1.40 23.49 -16.53
CA SER A 227 -2.52 23.75 -15.62
C SER A 227 -3.76 22.91 -15.92
N ASP A 228 -4.00 22.56 -17.16
CA ASP A 228 -5.20 21.81 -17.57
C ASP A 228 -5.06 20.33 -17.17
N GLU A 229 -3.87 19.77 -17.35
CA GLU A 229 -3.58 18.40 -16.87
C GLU A 229 -3.60 18.33 -15.35
N VAL A 230 -3.00 19.29 -14.65
CA VAL A 230 -3.06 19.39 -13.19
C VAL A 230 -4.51 19.48 -12.71
N ALA A 231 -5.35 20.30 -13.34
CA ALA A 231 -6.75 20.45 -13.00
C ALA A 231 -7.52 19.11 -13.17
N LYS A 232 -7.26 18.34 -14.24
CA LYS A 232 -7.87 17.01 -14.43
C LYS A 232 -7.49 16.03 -13.32
N GLN A 233 -6.20 16.01 -12.93
CA GLN A 233 -5.73 15.18 -11.84
C GLN A 233 -6.31 15.62 -10.50
N MET A 234 -6.46 16.91 -10.29
CA MET A 234 -7.07 17.47 -9.08
C MET A 234 -8.55 17.07 -8.97
N GLU A 235 -9.32 17.05 -10.08
CA GLU A 235 -10.70 16.55 -10.08
C GLU A 235 -10.78 15.05 -9.76
N TRP A 236 -9.85 14.24 -10.24
CA TRP A 236 -9.77 12.85 -9.86
C TRP A 236 -9.52 12.70 -8.34
N VAL A 237 -8.58 13.49 -7.77
CA VAL A 237 -8.35 13.50 -6.32
C VAL A 237 -9.60 13.96 -5.57
N ARG A 238 -10.29 15.01 -6.02
CA ARG A 238 -11.54 15.52 -5.45
C ARG A 238 -12.60 14.43 -5.35
N TYR A 239 -12.80 13.68 -6.42
CA TYR A 239 -13.70 12.52 -6.41
C TYR A 239 -13.28 11.47 -5.36
N ARG A 240 -11.99 11.14 -5.27
CA ARG A 240 -11.47 10.20 -4.27
C ARG A 240 -11.67 10.69 -2.85
N VAL A 241 -11.41 11.96 -2.59
CA VAL A 241 -11.64 12.59 -1.28
C VAL A 241 -13.12 12.53 -0.91
N ALA A 242 -14.02 12.86 -1.83
CA ALA A 242 -15.46 12.75 -1.61
C ALA A 242 -15.90 11.32 -1.29
N PHE A 243 -15.45 10.36 -2.08
CA PHE A 243 -15.76 8.93 -1.93
C PHE A 243 -15.33 8.39 -0.56
N TYR A 244 -14.06 8.57 -0.20
CA TYR A 244 -13.54 8.06 1.07
C TYR A 244 -14.01 8.87 2.27
N GLY A 245 -14.20 10.19 2.12
CA GLY A 245 -14.77 11.07 3.15
C GLY A 245 -16.19 10.69 3.56
N SER A 246 -16.95 10.01 2.68
CA SER A 246 -18.26 9.45 3.00
C SER A 246 -18.22 8.20 3.88
N THR A 247 -17.06 7.58 4.04
CA THR A 247 -16.90 6.28 4.68
C THR A 247 -16.52 6.44 6.15
N ARG A 248 -17.32 5.89 7.06
CA ARG A 248 -17.14 6.05 8.52
C ARG A 248 -15.76 5.62 9.05
N SER A 249 -15.13 4.61 8.47
CA SER A 249 -13.80 4.15 8.90
C SER A 249 -12.69 5.19 8.68
N TYR A 250 -12.92 6.20 7.85
CA TYR A 250 -12.00 7.30 7.58
C TYR A 250 -12.37 8.61 8.32
N SER A 251 -13.42 8.60 9.14
CA SER A 251 -13.89 9.81 9.84
C SER A 251 -12.84 10.47 10.74
N GLY A 252 -11.85 9.70 11.23
CA GLY A 252 -10.75 10.23 12.05
C GLY A 252 -9.91 11.29 11.31
N VAL A 253 -9.70 11.13 10.01
CA VAL A 253 -8.97 12.11 9.20
C VAL A 253 -9.80 13.40 9.07
N MET A 254 -11.08 13.28 8.74
CA MET A 254 -11.97 14.44 8.61
C MET A 254 -12.10 15.20 9.93
N LYS A 255 -12.31 14.50 11.03
CA LYS A 255 -12.45 15.07 12.38
C LYS A 255 -11.21 15.85 12.82
N LEU A 256 -10.00 15.38 12.51
CA LEU A 256 -8.75 16.08 12.83
C LEU A 256 -8.69 17.48 12.22
N HIS A 257 -9.33 17.67 11.08
CA HIS A 257 -9.40 18.95 10.37
C HIS A 257 -10.66 19.76 10.67
N GLY A 258 -11.57 19.26 11.51
CA GLY A 258 -12.85 19.92 11.78
C GLY A 258 -13.85 19.85 10.62
N TRP A 259 -13.71 18.88 9.72
CA TRP A 259 -14.58 18.68 8.55
C TRP A 259 -15.73 17.70 8.81
N ASP A 260 -16.26 17.70 10.04
CA ASP A 260 -17.36 16.79 10.43
C ASP A 260 -18.63 17.03 9.62
N GLU A 261 -18.96 18.30 9.30
CA GLU A 261 -20.12 18.66 8.49
C GLU A 261 -20.00 18.17 7.05
N LEU A 262 -18.81 18.34 6.45
CA LEU A 262 -18.51 17.82 5.11
C LEU A 262 -18.63 16.30 5.09
N ALA A 263 -18.03 15.60 6.04
CA ALA A 263 -18.11 14.15 6.17
C ALA A 263 -19.57 13.67 6.32
N GLY A 264 -20.36 14.36 7.13
CA GLY A 264 -21.81 14.09 7.32
C GLY A 264 -22.60 14.27 6.02
N THR A 265 -22.31 15.31 5.27
CA THR A 265 -22.95 15.58 3.96
C THR A 265 -22.59 14.51 2.95
N LEU A 266 -21.31 14.19 2.78
CA LEU A 266 -20.83 13.14 1.87
C LEU A 266 -21.44 11.77 2.24
N HIS A 267 -21.48 11.43 3.54
CA HIS A 267 -22.09 10.19 3.99
C HIS A 267 -23.58 10.10 3.65
N ARG A 268 -24.36 11.16 3.85
CA ARG A 268 -25.78 11.22 3.49
C ARG A 268 -25.97 11.04 1.99
N MET A 269 -25.23 11.79 1.16
CA MET A 269 -25.27 11.69 -0.31
C MET A 269 -24.95 10.28 -0.78
N SER A 270 -23.96 9.62 -0.17
CA SER A 270 -23.61 8.23 -0.51
C SER A 270 -24.75 7.24 -0.23
N LYS A 271 -25.55 7.48 0.83
CA LYS A 271 -26.74 6.67 1.15
C LYS A 271 -27.90 6.93 0.19
N GLU A 272 -27.98 8.13 -0.34
CA GLU A 272 -28.96 8.54 -1.35
C GLU A 272 -28.58 8.11 -2.77
N GLY A 273 -27.39 7.53 -2.98
CA GLY A 273 -26.89 7.11 -4.28
C GLY A 273 -26.38 8.26 -5.17
N ARG A 274 -26.18 9.46 -4.61
CA ARG A 274 -25.77 10.68 -5.33
C ARG A 274 -24.27 10.79 -5.50
N TRP A 275 -23.63 9.71 -5.97
CA TRP A 275 -22.18 9.58 -6.07
C TRP A 275 -21.53 10.61 -7.00
N SER A 276 -22.17 10.93 -8.14
CA SER A 276 -21.66 11.88 -9.12
C SER A 276 -21.65 13.33 -8.64
N GLU A 277 -22.47 13.67 -7.63
CA GLU A 277 -22.60 15.02 -7.10
C GLU A 277 -21.67 15.28 -5.92
N MET A 278 -21.11 14.23 -5.32
CA MET A 278 -20.33 14.33 -4.09
C MET A 278 -19.03 15.13 -4.28
N ALA A 279 -18.37 15.00 -5.40
CA ALA A 279 -17.12 15.70 -5.69
C ALA A 279 -17.29 17.23 -5.58
N ALA A 280 -18.41 17.77 -6.08
CA ALA A 280 -18.70 19.19 -6.02
C ALA A 280 -18.85 19.77 -4.57
N GLN A 281 -18.96 18.90 -3.57
CA GLN A 281 -19.02 19.33 -2.16
C GLN A 281 -17.63 19.53 -1.54
N VAL A 282 -16.56 19.10 -2.21
CA VAL A 282 -15.18 19.14 -1.67
C VAL A 282 -14.48 20.40 -2.19
N PRO A 283 -14.18 21.40 -1.33
CA PRO A 283 -13.47 22.61 -1.75
C PRO A 283 -12.01 22.35 -2.15
N ASP A 284 -11.42 23.28 -2.89
CA ASP A 284 -10.03 23.17 -3.39
C ASP A 284 -8.99 23.06 -2.27
N ASP A 285 -9.15 23.82 -1.19
CA ASP A 285 -8.25 23.80 -0.03
C ASP A 285 -8.24 22.42 0.66
N VAL A 286 -9.39 21.75 0.68
CA VAL A 286 -9.48 20.37 1.16
C VAL A 286 -8.71 19.43 0.21
N VAL A 287 -8.86 19.56 -1.12
CA VAL A 287 -8.11 18.74 -2.08
C VAL A 287 -6.60 18.94 -1.90
N HIS A 288 -6.13 20.18 -1.81
CA HIS A 288 -4.72 20.52 -1.57
C HIS A 288 -4.18 19.96 -0.24
N THR A 289 -5.04 19.81 0.77
CA THR A 289 -4.64 19.18 2.03
C THR A 289 -4.42 17.67 1.89
N PHE A 290 -5.13 17.01 0.98
CA PHE A 290 -4.96 15.56 0.71
C PHE A 290 -3.90 15.25 -0.35
N ALA A 291 -3.53 16.19 -1.20
CA ALA A 291 -2.66 15.93 -2.33
C ALA A 291 -1.47 16.90 -2.43
N ALA A 292 -0.36 16.40 -2.98
CA ALA A 292 0.66 17.23 -3.61
C ALA A 292 0.14 17.61 -5.00
N VAL A 293 -0.19 18.88 -5.21
CA VAL A 293 -0.76 19.40 -6.46
C VAL A 293 0.24 20.37 -7.08
N ALA A 294 0.83 20.02 -8.22
CA ALA A 294 1.80 20.85 -8.90
C ALA A 294 2.00 20.46 -10.37
N PRO A 295 2.38 21.38 -11.25
CA PRO A 295 2.96 21.05 -12.56
C PRO A 295 4.31 20.34 -12.40
N HIS A 296 4.79 19.71 -13.46
CA HIS A 296 5.98 18.85 -13.42
C HIS A 296 7.23 19.59 -12.91
N ASP A 297 7.42 20.86 -13.22
CA ASP A 297 8.56 21.70 -12.81
C ASP A 297 8.57 22.03 -11.29
N GLN A 298 7.45 21.89 -10.60
CA GLN A 298 7.31 22.11 -9.16
C GLN A 298 7.01 20.82 -8.38
N LEU A 299 6.97 19.67 -9.06
CA LEU A 299 6.55 18.41 -8.48
C LEU A 299 7.43 17.98 -7.29
N VAL A 300 8.76 18.02 -7.49
CA VAL A 300 9.72 17.53 -6.49
C VAL A 300 9.63 18.32 -5.18
N GLU A 301 9.61 19.64 -5.27
CA GLU A 301 9.47 20.53 -4.10
C GLU A 301 8.12 20.28 -3.39
N THR A 302 7.03 20.12 -4.16
CA THR A 302 5.69 19.92 -3.61
C THR A 302 5.55 18.54 -2.95
N VAL A 303 6.16 17.52 -3.52
CA VAL A 303 6.22 16.17 -2.92
C VAL A 303 7.08 16.19 -1.65
N ASP A 304 8.24 16.83 -1.65
CA ASP A 304 9.08 16.95 -0.46
C ASP A 304 8.33 17.68 0.67
N ARG A 305 7.73 18.82 0.38
CA ARG A 305 6.91 19.56 1.36
C ARG A 305 5.77 18.74 1.92
N ARG A 306 5.13 17.87 1.10
CA ARG A 306 3.96 17.06 1.49
C ARG A 306 4.34 15.78 2.22
N PHE A 307 5.42 15.11 1.82
CA PHE A 307 5.77 13.76 2.25
C PHE A 307 7.15 13.64 2.90
N GLY A 308 8.04 14.59 2.61
CA GLY A 308 9.44 14.54 3.05
C GLY A 308 9.58 14.40 4.57
N GLY A 309 10.48 13.52 4.99
CA GLY A 309 10.74 13.19 6.40
C GLY A 309 9.68 12.33 7.10
N LEU A 310 8.55 12.04 6.45
CA LEU A 310 7.45 11.27 7.04
C LEU A 310 7.28 9.88 6.43
N VAL A 311 7.36 9.80 5.10
CA VAL A 311 7.14 8.55 4.37
C VAL A 311 8.37 8.15 3.57
N ASP A 312 8.46 6.87 3.25
CA ASP A 312 9.64 6.27 2.61
C ASP A 312 9.40 5.96 1.13
N ALA A 313 8.14 5.82 0.74
CA ALA A 313 7.76 5.56 -0.64
C ALA A 313 6.43 6.25 -1.00
N VAL A 314 6.32 6.68 -2.25
CA VAL A 314 5.11 7.30 -2.81
C VAL A 314 4.70 6.61 -4.11
N ALA A 315 3.40 6.60 -4.39
CA ALA A 315 2.87 6.17 -5.69
C ALA A 315 2.81 7.38 -6.63
N LEU A 316 3.40 7.23 -7.81
CA LEU A 316 3.35 8.23 -8.87
C LEU A 316 3.11 7.54 -10.22
N SER A 317 2.16 8.06 -10.97
CA SER A 317 1.96 7.69 -12.38
C SER A 317 1.86 8.97 -13.19
N PHE A 318 2.53 9.00 -14.33
CA PHE A 318 2.43 10.11 -15.26
C PHE A 318 1.27 9.90 -16.25
N ALA A 319 0.73 11.00 -16.77
CA ALA A 319 -0.28 10.95 -17.82
C ALA A 319 0.28 10.32 -19.11
N ASP A 320 -0.62 9.72 -19.89
CA ASP A 320 -0.26 9.22 -21.21
C ASP A 320 0.31 10.36 -22.09
N GLY A 321 1.43 10.06 -22.77
CA GLY A 321 2.12 11.06 -23.60
C GLY A 321 3.21 11.85 -22.86
N THR A 322 3.38 11.71 -21.56
CA THR A 322 4.53 12.28 -20.86
C THR A 322 5.83 11.71 -21.43
N PRO A 323 6.79 12.56 -21.88
CA PRO A 323 8.04 12.09 -22.46
C PRO A 323 8.86 11.25 -21.46
N ASP A 324 9.36 10.10 -21.89
CA ASP A 324 10.13 9.17 -21.03
C ASP A 324 11.38 9.84 -20.41
N GLY A 325 12.00 10.79 -21.13
CA GLY A 325 13.14 11.57 -20.62
C GLY A 325 12.74 12.39 -19.38
N LEU A 326 11.63 13.11 -19.46
CA LEU A 326 11.11 13.92 -18.36
C LEU A 326 10.67 13.05 -17.18
N ALA A 327 9.93 11.97 -17.46
CA ALA A 327 9.50 11.04 -16.41
C ALA A 327 10.69 10.46 -15.65
N ARG A 328 11.76 10.05 -16.35
CA ARG A 328 13.00 9.53 -15.76
C ARG A 328 13.71 10.57 -14.89
N GLU A 329 13.78 11.81 -15.35
CA GLU A 329 14.39 12.92 -14.59
C GLU A 329 13.61 13.18 -13.30
N LEU A 330 12.28 13.32 -13.36
CA LEU A 330 11.42 13.56 -12.22
C LEU A 330 11.49 12.42 -11.18
N ILE A 331 11.47 11.16 -11.65
CA ILE A 331 11.64 10.00 -10.76
C ILE A 331 13.00 10.06 -10.06
N ALA A 332 14.08 10.32 -10.80
CA ALA A 332 15.42 10.40 -10.24
C ALA A 332 15.56 11.53 -9.21
N ASP A 333 14.90 12.67 -9.42
CA ASP A 333 14.91 13.79 -8.49
C ASP A 333 14.06 13.51 -7.24
N LEU A 334 12.89 12.91 -7.37
CA LEU A 334 12.08 12.48 -6.23
C LEU A 334 12.82 11.47 -5.34
N LYS A 335 13.65 10.62 -5.91
CA LYS A 335 14.45 9.64 -5.17
C LYS A 335 15.55 10.29 -4.30
N LYS A 336 15.92 11.56 -4.57
CA LYS A 336 16.86 12.32 -3.74
C LYS A 336 16.24 12.84 -2.43
N ILE A 337 14.90 12.85 -2.31
CA ILE A 337 14.21 13.23 -1.07
C ILE A 337 14.59 12.24 0.03
N PRO A 338 15.13 12.69 1.18
CA PRO A 338 15.56 11.80 2.25
C PRO A 338 14.41 10.94 2.80
N SER A 339 14.72 9.71 3.17
CA SER A 339 13.80 8.75 3.77
C SER A 339 14.37 8.22 5.08
N PRO A 340 13.58 8.12 6.17
CA PRO A 340 14.01 7.50 7.42
C PRO A 340 14.30 6.00 7.33
N TYR A 341 13.73 5.30 6.36
CA TYR A 341 13.91 3.86 6.19
C TYR A 341 15.23 3.52 5.53
N SER A 342 16.02 2.66 6.16
CA SER A 342 17.37 2.30 5.71
C SER A 342 17.58 0.80 5.48
N ALA A 343 16.62 -0.04 5.88
CA ALA A 343 16.80 -1.49 5.89
C ALA A 343 16.56 -2.20 4.55
N TYR A 344 16.06 -1.49 3.53
CA TYR A 344 15.89 -2.07 2.19
C TYR A 344 17.09 -1.71 1.31
N GLU A 345 18.07 -2.59 1.30
CA GLU A 345 19.02 -2.66 0.19
C GLU A 345 18.36 -3.52 -0.88
N GLY A 346 17.96 -2.90 -2.00
CA GLY A 346 17.50 -3.64 -3.18
C GLY A 346 18.55 -4.65 -3.61
N PRO A 347 18.23 -5.59 -4.55
CA PRO A 347 19.22 -6.50 -5.09
C PRO A 347 20.43 -5.68 -5.55
N THR A 348 21.59 -5.95 -4.98
CA THR A 348 22.88 -5.36 -5.39
C THR A 348 23.06 -5.64 -6.87
N PRO A 349 23.29 -4.61 -7.72
CA PRO A 349 23.72 -4.88 -9.08
C PRO A 349 25.07 -5.62 -9.03
N ASP A 350 25.15 -6.79 -9.67
CA ASP A 350 26.41 -7.44 -9.99
C ASP A 350 27.22 -6.61 -10.99
#